data_bffafd8282133c28378044dc49fda988
#
_entry.id   bffafd8282133c28378044dc49fda988
#
_cell.length_a   1.000
_cell.length_b   1.000
_cell.length_c   1.000
_cell.angle_alpha   90.00
_cell.angle_beta   90.00
_cell.angle_gamma   90.00
#
_symmetry.space_group_name_H-M   'P 1'
#
loop_
_entity.id
_entity.type
_entity.pdbx_description
1 polymer ?
#
loop_
_entity_poly.entity_id
_entity_poly.type
_entity_poly.pdbx_seq_one_letter_code
_entity_poly.pdbx_strand_id
1 'polypeptide(L)'
;ITGEQTARGILRIIPRAAQIHMAGLAGVSAPVGGSVTKNSGYQREQYDRAASDIERILDNMAEKAACEELESERIRELNEAAQSISYGNIHSGVNIRVNRIASVDPELVEQYDAICNPLISISRQLQKSLLRQLKENRRGGKQTGLIMGRRLDAHALCRNDGKVFYKNNLPNEIPELAVGLLLDESGSMCSCDRCTYARAAAIILYDFCESLEIPVMVYGHSTDYYDGKDSVELYSYAEFNGFDNDDKYRLMDISARGSNRDGAALRYVAEALSKRPEAVKLLILVSDGQPADTGYYGTAAEEDLRGIKQEYQRKGILFVAAAIGNDKQNIE
;
A
#
# COMPACT_ATOMS: atom_id res chain seq x y z
N ILE A 1 8.78 -11.61 27.84
CA ILE A 1 7.86 -10.96 28.81
C ILE A 1 6.68 -10.52 27.96
N THR A 2 5.54 -11.19 28.13
CA THR A 2 4.33 -10.92 27.33
C THR A 2 3.76 -9.53 27.64
N GLY A 3 3.20 -8.83 26.65
CA GLY A 3 2.62 -7.47 26.79
C GLY A 3 1.61 -7.35 27.93
N GLU A 4 0.93 -8.45 28.27
CA GLU A 4 0.04 -8.55 29.42
C GLU A 4 0.72 -8.32 30.79
N GLN A 5 2.00 -8.70 30.92
CA GLN A 5 2.78 -8.45 32.14
C GLN A 5 3.22 -6.99 32.22
N THR A 6 3.47 -6.33 31.09
CA THR A 6 3.81 -4.91 31.01
C THR A 6 2.60 -4.03 31.33
N ALA A 7 1.44 -4.35 30.78
CA ALA A 7 0.18 -3.65 31.08
C ALA A 7 -0.22 -3.78 32.56
N ARG A 8 -0.09 -4.97 33.16
CA ARG A 8 -0.31 -5.18 34.61
C ARG A 8 0.72 -4.49 35.49
N GLY A 9 1.96 -4.30 34.99
CA GLY A 9 3.00 -3.54 35.64
C GLY A 9 2.67 -2.05 35.71
N ILE A 10 2.20 -1.48 34.61
CA ILE A 10 1.78 -0.07 34.48
C ILE A 10 0.55 0.21 35.37
N LEU A 11 -0.46 -0.66 35.31
CA LEU A 11 -1.66 -0.53 36.17
C LEU A 11 -1.37 -0.59 37.69
N ARG A 12 -0.25 -1.17 38.12
CA ARG A 12 0.18 -1.17 39.53
C ARG A 12 0.90 0.11 39.92
N ILE A 13 1.49 0.85 38.98
CA ILE A 13 2.25 2.07 39.25
C ILE A 13 1.34 3.30 39.32
N ILE A 14 0.27 3.35 38.54
CA ILE A 14 -0.64 4.50 38.51
C ILE A 14 -1.32 4.83 39.82
N PRO A 15 -1.85 3.89 40.62
CA PRO A 15 -2.41 4.21 41.92
C PRO A 15 -1.38 4.78 42.91
N ARG A 16 -0.10 4.36 42.78
CA ARG A 16 0.99 4.89 43.61
C ARG A 16 1.40 6.31 43.20
N ALA A 17 1.44 6.62 41.92
CA ALA A 17 1.73 7.98 41.45
C ALA A 17 0.62 8.96 41.81
N ALA A 18 -0.66 8.54 41.71
CA ALA A 18 -1.80 9.33 42.17
C ALA A 18 -1.79 9.55 43.69
N GLN A 19 -1.41 8.54 44.49
CA GLN A 19 -1.26 8.68 45.93
C GLN A 19 -0.11 9.62 46.33
N ILE A 20 1.00 9.64 45.60
CA ILE A 20 2.13 10.54 45.85
C ILE A 20 1.74 11.98 45.50
N HIS A 21 0.95 12.21 44.49
CA HIS A 21 0.48 13.56 44.12
C HIS A 21 -0.55 14.09 45.15
N MET A 22 -1.41 13.22 45.64
CA MET A 22 -2.37 13.56 46.70
C MET A 22 -1.68 13.87 48.05
N ALA A 23 -0.60 13.17 48.38
CA ALA A 23 0.19 13.45 49.59
C ALA A 23 0.97 14.77 49.50
N GLY A 24 1.40 15.18 48.28
CA GLY A 24 2.06 16.47 48.04
C GLY A 24 1.11 17.68 48.16
N LEU A 25 -0.16 17.50 47.88
CA LEU A 25 -1.19 18.55 48.02
C LEU A 25 -1.74 18.71 49.48
N ALA A 26 -1.58 17.71 50.31
CA ALA A 26 -2.00 17.77 51.72
C ALA A 26 -1.08 18.60 52.62
N GLY A 27 0.08 19.07 52.11
CA GLY A 27 1.05 19.88 52.84
C GLY A 27 0.85 21.40 52.79
N VAL A 28 -0.15 21.89 52.06
CA VAL A 28 -0.46 23.34 52.03
C VAL A 28 -1.45 23.66 53.15
N SER A 29 -0.97 24.23 54.23
CA SER A 29 -1.79 24.70 55.33
C SER A 29 -2.79 25.74 54.84
N ALA A 30 -4.08 25.44 54.95
CA ALA A 30 -5.15 26.41 54.70
C ALA A 30 -5.19 27.46 55.79
N PRO A 31 -5.42 28.75 55.45
CA PRO A 31 -5.69 29.77 56.47
C PRO A 31 -7.07 29.50 57.08
N VAL A 32 -7.10 29.53 58.42
CA VAL A 32 -8.29 29.36 59.24
C VAL A 32 -9.21 30.57 59.06
N GLY A 33 -10.45 30.33 58.60
CA GLY A 33 -11.54 31.30 58.70
C GLY A 33 -12.17 31.75 57.41
N GLY A 34 -13.23 31.05 56.97
CA GLY A 34 -14.11 31.49 55.89
C GLY A 34 -14.98 30.35 55.35
N SER A 35 -16.26 30.45 55.53
CA SER A 35 -17.37 29.63 55.06
C SER A 35 -17.07 28.70 53.85
N VAL A 36 -16.87 27.42 54.08
CA VAL A 36 -16.57 26.39 53.07
C VAL A 36 -17.83 25.56 52.84
N THR A 37 -18.80 26.06 52.10
CA THR A 37 -19.97 25.21 51.75
C THR A 37 -20.47 25.31 50.31
N LYS A 38 -19.82 26.06 49.42
CA LYS A 38 -20.22 26.12 48.00
C LYS A 38 -19.17 25.66 46.98
N ASN A 39 -17.93 25.34 47.36
CA ASN A 39 -16.87 24.99 46.42
C ASN A 39 -16.61 23.45 46.26
N SER A 40 -17.18 22.63 47.14
CA SER A 40 -16.89 21.18 47.11
C SER A 40 -17.48 20.45 45.90
N GLY A 41 -18.64 20.88 45.40
CA GLY A 41 -19.23 20.30 44.22
C GLY A 41 -18.45 20.64 42.94
N TYR A 42 -18.04 21.89 42.74
CA TYR A 42 -17.26 22.32 41.61
C TYR A 42 -15.86 21.67 41.50
N GLN A 43 -15.20 21.55 42.66
CA GLN A 43 -13.91 20.85 42.72
C GLN A 43 -14.06 19.35 42.40
N ARG A 44 -15.12 18.70 42.86
CA ARG A 44 -15.40 17.29 42.60
C ARG A 44 -15.66 17.05 41.11
N GLU A 45 -16.48 17.90 40.46
CA GLU A 45 -16.68 17.83 39.02
C GLU A 45 -15.41 18.05 38.20
N GLN A 46 -14.51 18.93 38.64
CA GLN A 46 -13.20 19.12 37.99
C GLN A 46 -12.30 17.88 38.15
N TYR A 47 -12.29 17.25 39.32
CA TYR A 47 -11.57 15.99 39.51
C TYR A 47 -12.13 14.86 38.67
N ASP A 48 -13.45 14.71 38.59
CA ASP A 48 -14.10 13.67 37.81
C ASP A 48 -13.83 13.87 36.31
N ARG A 49 -13.83 15.12 35.82
CA ARG A 49 -13.45 15.43 34.43
C ARG A 49 -11.96 15.13 34.17
N ALA A 50 -11.08 15.54 35.08
CA ALA A 50 -9.64 15.28 34.94
C ALA A 50 -9.35 13.76 34.96
N ALA A 51 -10.04 13.01 35.82
CA ALA A 51 -9.92 11.55 35.87
C ALA A 51 -10.36 10.91 34.60
N SER A 52 -11.52 11.31 34.03
CA SER A 52 -12.04 10.83 32.76
C SER A 52 -11.10 11.18 31.58
N ASP A 53 -10.50 12.39 31.58
CA ASP A 53 -9.53 12.78 30.56
C ASP A 53 -8.24 11.96 30.64
N ILE A 54 -7.77 11.64 31.86
CA ILE A 54 -6.60 10.79 32.07
C ILE A 54 -6.91 9.35 31.62
N GLU A 55 -8.07 8.79 31.96
CA GLU A 55 -8.48 7.45 31.49
C GLU A 55 -8.51 7.41 29.96
N ARG A 56 -9.11 8.38 29.30
CA ARG A 56 -9.15 8.46 27.84
C ARG A 56 -7.75 8.56 27.22
N ILE A 57 -6.84 9.33 27.82
CA ILE A 57 -5.44 9.41 27.35
C ILE A 57 -4.74 8.06 27.51
N LEU A 58 -4.94 7.38 28.65
CA LEU A 58 -4.34 6.08 28.90
C LEU A 58 -4.87 5.01 27.95
N ASP A 59 -6.18 5.02 27.66
CA ASP A 59 -6.79 4.11 26.69
C ASP A 59 -6.23 4.35 25.28
N ASN A 60 -6.12 5.60 24.85
CA ASN A 60 -5.52 5.95 23.56
C ASN A 60 -4.03 5.54 23.49
N MET A 61 -3.27 5.71 24.59
CA MET A 61 -1.87 5.27 24.63
C MET A 61 -1.75 3.74 24.58
N ALA A 62 -2.64 3.02 25.25
CA ALA A 62 -2.67 1.57 25.23
C ALA A 62 -3.05 1.03 23.83
N GLU A 63 -4.04 1.63 23.20
CA GLU A 63 -4.45 1.31 21.84
C GLU A 63 -3.33 1.57 20.83
N LYS A 64 -2.67 2.73 20.93
CA LYS A 64 -1.51 3.05 20.09
C LYS A 64 -0.37 2.06 20.27
N ALA A 65 -0.03 1.71 21.50
CA ALA A 65 1.01 0.74 21.79
C ALA A 65 0.68 -0.67 21.25
N ALA A 66 -0.58 -1.07 21.33
CA ALA A 66 -1.05 -2.34 20.75
C ALA A 66 -0.97 -2.34 19.22
N CYS A 67 -1.35 -1.25 18.57
CA CYS A 67 -1.20 -1.08 17.13
C CYS A 67 0.28 -1.12 16.69
N GLU A 68 1.17 -0.44 17.41
CA GLU A 68 2.61 -0.46 17.12
C GLU A 68 3.23 -1.87 17.29
N GLU A 69 2.76 -2.65 18.27
CA GLU A 69 3.21 -4.04 18.44
C GLU A 69 2.75 -4.93 17.29
N LEU A 70 1.48 -4.81 16.86
CA LEU A 70 0.94 -5.54 15.71
C LEU A 70 1.67 -5.19 14.41
N GLU A 71 1.91 -3.90 14.15
CA GLU A 71 2.64 -3.47 12.96
C GLU A 71 4.11 -3.93 12.99
N SER A 72 4.74 -3.95 14.17
CA SER A 72 6.10 -4.47 14.34
C SER A 72 6.18 -5.98 14.04
N GLU A 73 5.18 -6.74 14.45
CA GLU A 73 5.06 -8.16 14.11
C GLU A 73 4.84 -8.34 12.61
N ARG A 74 3.99 -7.53 12.01
CA ARG A 74 3.75 -7.54 10.56
C ARG A 74 5.02 -7.23 9.75
N ILE A 75 5.79 -6.22 10.16
CA ILE A 75 7.09 -5.89 9.53
C ILE A 75 8.03 -7.09 9.63
N ARG A 76 8.06 -7.78 10.76
CA ARG A 76 8.88 -8.99 10.91
C ARG A 76 8.45 -10.09 9.94
N GLU A 77 7.15 -10.37 9.83
CA GLU A 77 6.61 -11.37 8.90
C GLU A 77 6.92 -11.02 7.43
N LEU A 78 6.80 -9.75 7.05
CA LEU A 78 7.13 -9.27 5.70
C LEU A 78 8.63 -9.45 5.40
N ASN A 79 9.51 -9.18 6.37
CA ASN A 79 10.94 -9.40 6.21
C ASN A 79 11.29 -10.89 6.14
N GLU A 80 10.66 -11.75 6.94
CA GLU A 80 10.82 -13.20 6.84
C GLU A 80 10.36 -13.73 5.47
N ALA A 81 9.23 -13.22 4.97
CA ALA A 81 8.73 -13.54 3.64
C ALA A 81 9.71 -13.08 2.54
N ALA A 82 10.28 -11.88 2.66
CA ALA A 82 11.29 -11.36 1.74
C ALA A 82 12.54 -12.24 1.71
N GLN A 83 13.04 -12.66 2.87
CA GLN A 83 14.20 -13.54 2.95
C GLN A 83 13.95 -14.95 2.40
N SER A 84 12.71 -15.40 2.33
CA SER A 84 12.33 -16.71 1.79
C SER A 84 12.37 -16.81 0.26
N ILE A 85 12.42 -15.69 -0.43
CA ILE A 85 12.34 -15.59 -1.90
C ILE A 85 13.73 -15.76 -2.52
N SER A 86 13.81 -16.49 -3.63
CA SER A 86 15.03 -16.58 -4.45
C SER A 86 15.04 -15.45 -5.47
N TYR A 87 15.98 -14.53 -5.31
CA TYR A 87 16.10 -13.34 -6.18
C TYR A 87 16.96 -13.56 -7.43
N GLY A 88 17.59 -14.71 -7.57
CA GLY A 88 18.51 -15.02 -8.67
C GLY A 88 19.95 -14.59 -8.39
N ASN A 89 20.87 -15.08 -9.23
CA ASN A 89 22.32 -14.94 -9.00
C ASN A 89 22.79 -13.48 -9.09
N ILE A 90 22.14 -12.63 -9.88
CA ILE A 90 22.50 -11.21 -10.06
C ILE A 90 22.26 -10.38 -8.80
N HIS A 91 21.42 -10.87 -7.89
CA HIS A 91 21.12 -10.25 -6.59
C HIS A 91 21.82 -10.95 -5.43
N SER A 92 22.78 -11.85 -5.73
CA SER A 92 23.51 -12.58 -4.68
C SER A 92 24.29 -11.63 -3.79
N GLY A 93 24.12 -11.75 -2.48
CA GLY A 93 24.78 -10.92 -1.48
C GLY A 93 24.09 -9.57 -1.19
N VAL A 94 23.03 -9.24 -1.91
CA VAL A 94 22.19 -8.06 -1.61
C VAL A 94 21.18 -8.42 -0.53
N ASN A 95 21.05 -7.56 0.47
CA ASN A 95 20.04 -7.72 1.50
C ASN A 95 18.71 -7.11 1.04
N ILE A 96 17.60 -7.77 1.31
CA ILE A 96 16.26 -7.26 1.01
C ILE A 96 15.58 -6.94 2.33
N ARG A 97 15.14 -5.69 2.49
CA ARG A 97 14.48 -5.22 3.71
C ARG A 97 13.12 -4.64 3.37
N VAL A 98 12.14 -4.96 4.19
CA VAL A 98 10.79 -4.36 4.10
C VAL A 98 10.63 -3.36 5.23
N ASN A 99 10.32 -2.13 4.86
CA ASN A 99 10.02 -1.01 5.74
C ASN A 99 8.53 -0.68 5.65
N ARG A 100 7.91 -0.43 6.77
CA ARG A 100 6.52 0.02 6.85
C ARG A 100 6.36 1.01 7.99
N ILE A 101 5.61 2.07 7.77
CA ILE A 101 5.27 3.05 8.80
C ILE A 101 4.26 2.41 9.75
N ALA A 102 4.69 2.16 10.99
CA ALA A 102 3.83 1.55 12.01
C ALA A 102 2.77 2.52 12.55
N SER A 103 3.08 3.79 12.67
CA SER A 103 2.16 4.83 13.14
C SER A 103 2.23 6.03 12.19
N VAL A 104 1.08 6.39 11.64
CA VAL A 104 0.99 7.51 10.68
C VAL A 104 1.13 8.83 11.42
N ASP A 105 2.02 9.70 10.93
CA ASP A 105 2.19 11.04 11.44
C ASP A 105 0.96 11.90 11.07
N PRO A 106 0.43 12.73 11.98
CA PRO A 106 -0.64 13.68 11.68
C PRO A 106 -0.35 14.59 10.48
N GLU A 107 0.92 14.90 10.22
CA GLU A 107 1.31 15.69 9.04
C GLU A 107 0.95 14.98 7.72
N LEU A 108 1.13 13.66 7.63
CA LEU A 108 0.74 12.88 6.43
C LEU A 108 -0.77 12.88 6.22
N VAL A 109 -1.55 12.88 7.32
CA VAL A 109 -3.01 12.99 7.25
C VAL A 109 -3.43 14.36 6.68
N GLU A 110 -2.85 15.44 7.21
CA GLU A 110 -3.15 16.81 6.72
C GLU A 110 -2.75 16.96 5.24
N GLN A 111 -1.60 16.45 4.85
CA GLN A 111 -1.14 16.48 3.46
C GLN A 111 -2.09 15.71 2.54
N TYR A 112 -2.55 14.52 2.96
CA TYR A 112 -3.50 13.73 2.19
C TYR A 112 -4.82 14.47 2.00
N ASP A 113 -5.40 14.99 3.08
CA ASP A 113 -6.69 15.70 3.05
C ASP A 113 -6.65 16.95 2.16
N ALA A 114 -5.49 17.61 2.05
CA ALA A 114 -5.30 18.76 1.19
C ALA A 114 -5.37 18.41 -0.31
N ILE A 115 -4.97 17.21 -0.72
CA ILE A 115 -4.84 16.85 -2.15
C ILE A 115 -5.83 15.78 -2.62
N CYS A 116 -6.50 15.05 -1.71
CA CYS A 116 -7.28 13.86 -2.05
C CYS A 116 -8.49 14.14 -2.97
N ASN A 117 -9.21 15.27 -2.78
CA ASN A 117 -10.46 15.54 -3.47
C ASN A 117 -10.40 15.47 -5.02
N PRO A 118 -9.45 16.14 -5.70
CA PRO A 118 -9.33 16.02 -7.15
C PRO A 118 -8.94 14.61 -7.59
N LEU A 119 -8.08 13.91 -6.84
CA LEU A 119 -7.62 12.55 -7.17
C LEU A 119 -8.74 11.53 -7.05
N ILE A 120 -9.54 11.59 -5.98
CA ILE A 120 -10.73 10.74 -5.80
C ILE A 120 -11.76 10.97 -6.91
N SER A 121 -11.90 12.18 -7.43
CA SER A 121 -12.79 12.43 -8.56
C SER A 121 -12.37 11.68 -9.82
N ILE A 122 -11.06 11.57 -10.08
CA ILE A 122 -10.50 10.78 -11.19
C ILE A 122 -10.74 9.29 -10.95
N SER A 123 -10.47 8.80 -9.76
CA SER A 123 -10.75 7.41 -9.37
C SER A 123 -12.21 7.04 -9.64
N ARG A 124 -13.17 7.87 -9.22
CA ARG A 124 -14.60 7.67 -9.49
C ARG A 124 -14.96 7.63 -10.98
N GLN A 125 -14.27 8.40 -11.82
CA GLN A 125 -14.45 8.34 -13.27
C GLN A 125 -13.95 7.01 -13.85
N LEU A 126 -12.79 6.53 -13.38
CA LEU A 126 -12.26 5.22 -13.76
C LEU A 126 -13.20 4.10 -13.34
N GLN A 127 -13.72 4.12 -12.11
CA GLN A 127 -14.70 3.16 -11.61
C GLN A 127 -15.96 3.10 -12.51
N LYS A 128 -16.53 4.25 -12.86
CA LYS A 128 -17.69 4.32 -13.75
C LYS A 128 -17.39 3.75 -15.14
N SER A 129 -16.20 4.02 -15.66
CA SER A 129 -15.76 3.51 -16.96
C SER A 129 -15.60 1.99 -16.94
N LEU A 130 -14.90 1.46 -15.93
CA LEU A 130 -14.70 0.02 -15.77
C LEU A 130 -16.03 -0.71 -15.58
N LEU A 131 -16.90 -0.23 -14.68
CA LEU A 131 -18.21 -0.85 -14.44
C LEU A 131 -19.08 -0.87 -15.69
N ARG A 132 -18.98 0.14 -16.56
CA ARG A 132 -19.67 0.15 -17.86
C ARG A 132 -19.15 -0.96 -18.74
N GLN A 133 -17.83 -1.06 -18.92
CA GLN A 133 -17.20 -2.10 -19.74
C GLN A 133 -17.50 -3.51 -19.22
N LEU A 134 -17.45 -3.70 -17.89
CA LEU A 134 -17.78 -4.98 -17.28
C LEU A 134 -19.25 -5.36 -17.48
N LYS A 135 -20.19 -4.39 -17.41
CA LYS A 135 -21.61 -4.62 -17.71
C LYS A 135 -21.84 -5.00 -19.17
N GLU A 136 -21.12 -4.38 -20.08
CA GLU A 136 -21.19 -4.71 -21.50
C GLU A 136 -20.65 -6.12 -21.76
N ASN A 137 -19.52 -6.48 -21.17
CA ASN A 137 -18.93 -7.83 -21.26
C ASN A 137 -19.82 -8.90 -20.59
N ARG A 138 -20.47 -8.58 -19.47
CA ARG A 138 -21.35 -9.48 -18.73
C ARG A 138 -22.63 -9.83 -19.49
N ARG A 139 -23.13 -8.93 -20.34
CA ARG A 139 -24.34 -9.20 -21.14
C ARG A 139 -24.15 -10.30 -22.16
N GLY A 140 -22.91 -10.71 -22.43
CA GLY A 140 -22.60 -11.57 -23.54
C GLY A 140 -22.93 -10.86 -24.86
N GLY A 141 -22.71 -11.48 -25.95
CA GLY A 141 -23.09 -10.88 -27.23
C GLY A 141 -22.65 -11.71 -28.43
N LYS A 142 -23.27 -11.37 -29.58
CA LYS A 142 -22.89 -11.93 -30.88
C LYS A 142 -21.65 -11.16 -31.37
N GLN A 143 -20.48 -11.78 -31.33
CA GLN A 143 -19.28 -11.24 -32.01
C GLN A 143 -19.31 -11.66 -33.48
N THR A 144 -19.53 -10.69 -34.34
CA THR A 144 -19.60 -10.87 -35.80
C THR A 144 -18.28 -10.49 -36.48
N GLY A 145 -18.14 -10.81 -37.76
CA GLY A 145 -16.98 -10.42 -38.55
C GLY A 145 -15.74 -11.25 -38.29
N LEU A 146 -15.90 -12.52 -37.92
CA LEU A 146 -14.80 -13.47 -37.78
C LEU A 146 -14.51 -14.19 -39.09
N ILE A 147 -13.22 -14.44 -39.35
CA ILE A 147 -12.75 -15.20 -40.54
C ILE A 147 -12.98 -16.70 -40.33
N MET A 148 -13.02 -17.16 -39.06
CA MET A 148 -13.25 -18.56 -38.69
C MET A 148 -14.23 -18.67 -37.54
N GLY A 149 -15.10 -19.69 -37.53
CA GLY A 149 -16.06 -19.92 -36.43
C GLY A 149 -17.00 -21.09 -36.74
N ARG A 150 -17.75 -21.51 -35.69
CA ARG A 150 -18.74 -22.62 -35.84
C ARG A 150 -20.09 -22.18 -36.39
N ARG A 151 -20.37 -20.88 -36.49
CA ARG A 151 -21.66 -20.33 -36.92
C ARG A 151 -21.45 -19.29 -38.00
N LEU A 152 -22.21 -19.41 -39.08
CA LEU A 152 -22.21 -18.48 -40.21
C LEU A 152 -23.21 -17.34 -39.97
N ASP A 153 -22.77 -16.12 -40.25
CA ASP A 153 -23.64 -14.95 -40.31
C ASP A 153 -24.22 -14.80 -41.71
N ALA A 154 -25.48 -15.18 -41.88
CA ALA A 154 -26.13 -15.13 -43.18
C ALA A 154 -26.14 -13.72 -43.79
N HIS A 155 -26.19 -12.67 -42.99
CA HIS A 155 -26.14 -11.29 -43.45
C HIS A 155 -24.74 -10.84 -43.91
N ALA A 156 -23.69 -11.55 -43.44
CA ALA A 156 -22.31 -11.25 -43.80
C ALA A 156 -21.88 -11.99 -45.11
N LEU A 157 -22.64 -13.00 -45.56
CA LEU A 157 -22.33 -13.76 -46.78
C LEU A 157 -22.30 -12.89 -48.04
N CYS A 158 -23.00 -11.77 -48.05
CA CYS A 158 -22.99 -10.79 -49.14
C CYS A 158 -21.73 -9.93 -49.16
N ARG A 159 -20.86 -9.99 -48.14
CA ARG A 159 -19.63 -9.22 -48.04
C ARG A 159 -18.48 -10.06 -48.57
N ASN A 160 -17.71 -9.52 -49.48
CA ASN A 160 -16.60 -10.24 -50.09
C ASN A 160 -15.31 -10.16 -49.28
N ASP A 161 -15.43 -9.92 -47.93
CA ASP A 161 -14.31 -9.72 -47.01
C ASP A 161 -13.89 -11.00 -46.24
N GLY A 162 -14.54 -12.13 -46.53
CA GLY A 162 -14.27 -13.42 -45.86
C GLY A 162 -14.65 -13.46 -44.37
N LYS A 163 -15.19 -12.39 -43.81
CA LYS A 163 -15.54 -12.29 -42.36
C LYS A 163 -16.99 -12.71 -42.12
N VAL A 164 -17.29 -13.95 -42.45
CA VAL A 164 -18.66 -14.47 -42.50
C VAL A 164 -19.09 -15.28 -41.26
N PHE A 165 -18.21 -15.40 -40.29
CA PHE A 165 -18.51 -16.18 -39.08
C PHE A 165 -18.87 -15.29 -37.91
N TYR A 166 -19.64 -15.85 -36.97
CA TYR A 166 -19.90 -15.25 -35.67
C TYR A 166 -19.75 -16.24 -34.53
N LYS A 167 -19.49 -15.72 -33.34
CA LYS A 167 -19.43 -16.43 -32.07
C LYS A 167 -20.39 -15.76 -31.08
N ASN A 168 -21.21 -16.55 -30.42
CA ASN A 168 -21.94 -16.06 -29.25
C ASN A 168 -21.02 -16.19 -28.06
N ASN A 169 -20.67 -15.07 -27.45
CA ASN A 169 -20.00 -15.04 -26.17
C ASN A 169 -21.07 -15.25 -25.11
N LEU A 170 -20.85 -16.26 -24.26
CA LEU A 170 -21.67 -16.43 -23.05
C LEU A 170 -21.44 -15.22 -22.13
N PRO A 171 -22.43 -14.85 -21.30
CA PRO A 171 -22.20 -13.89 -20.23
C PRO A 171 -21.03 -14.38 -19.39
N ASN A 172 -19.94 -13.62 -19.34
CA ASN A 172 -18.81 -13.94 -18.50
C ASN A 172 -19.08 -13.42 -17.08
N GLU A 173 -18.73 -14.18 -16.10
CA GLU A 173 -18.54 -13.70 -14.74
C GLU A 173 -17.44 -12.64 -14.78
N ILE A 174 -17.53 -11.60 -13.94
CA ILE A 174 -16.46 -10.62 -13.77
C ILE A 174 -15.32 -11.40 -13.15
N PRO A 175 -14.14 -11.50 -13.82
CA PRO A 175 -13.01 -12.19 -13.23
C PRO A 175 -12.57 -11.44 -11.97
N GLU A 176 -12.32 -12.19 -10.91
CA GLU A 176 -11.70 -11.64 -9.71
C GLU A 176 -10.31 -11.14 -10.05
N LEU A 177 -10.01 -9.91 -9.67
CA LEU A 177 -8.77 -9.19 -9.97
C LEU A 177 -8.00 -8.95 -8.68
N ALA A 178 -6.68 -9.17 -8.70
CA ALA A 178 -5.75 -8.68 -7.70
C ALA A 178 -4.70 -7.78 -8.36
N VAL A 179 -4.32 -6.70 -7.69
CA VAL A 179 -3.42 -5.68 -8.24
C VAL A 179 -2.18 -5.53 -7.33
N GLY A 180 -1.00 -5.63 -7.95
CA GLY A 180 0.26 -5.22 -7.34
C GLY A 180 0.75 -3.93 -8.00
N LEU A 181 1.04 -2.90 -7.22
CA LEU A 181 1.64 -1.66 -7.67
C LEU A 181 3.05 -1.55 -7.11
N LEU A 182 4.03 -1.42 -7.97
CA LEU A 182 5.43 -1.19 -7.62
C LEU A 182 5.87 0.17 -8.13
N LEU A 183 6.42 1.00 -7.25
CA LEU A 183 6.83 2.36 -7.52
C LEU A 183 8.35 2.47 -7.39
N ASP A 184 8.98 3.02 -8.40
CA ASP A 184 10.37 3.42 -8.35
C ASP A 184 10.51 4.67 -7.48
N GLU A 185 11.30 4.58 -6.42
CA GLU A 185 11.64 5.67 -5.51
C GLU A 185 13.12 6.04 -5.61
N SER A 186 13.73 5.83 -6.76
CA SER A 186 15.10 6.23 -7.00
C SER A 186 15.26 7.76 -7.04
N GLY A 187 16.48 8.23 -6.85
CA GLY A 187 16.80 9.65 -6.83
C GLY A 187 16.43 10.41 -8.11
N SER A 188 16.38 9.74 -9.27
CA SER A 188 15.94 10.31 -10.55
C SER A 188 14.48 10.78 -10.52
N MET A 189 13.64 10.14 -9.69
CA MET A 189 12.25 10.50 -9.48
C MET A 189 12.04 11.87 -8.82
N CYS A 190 13.09 12.46 -8.24
CA CYS A 190 13.05 13.83 -7.70
C CYS A 190 12.87 14.90 -8.80
N SER A 191 13.24 14.57 -10.05
CA SER A 191 13.22 15.52 -11.15
C SER A 191 11.83 15.65 -11.77
N CYS A 192 11.45 16.88 -12.17
CA CYS A 192 10.24 17.16 -12.97
C CYS A 192 8.94 16.63 -12.33
N ASP A 193 8.80 16.73 -11.02
CA ASP A 193 7.61 16.31 -10.26
C ASP A 193 7.21 14.82 -10.45
N ARG A 194 8.12 13.97 -10.93
CA ARG A 194 7.85 12.54 -11.22
C ARG A 194 7.33 11.82 -10.00
N CYS A 195 7.95 12.03 -8.83
CA CYS A 195 7.52 11.45 -7.57
C CYS A 195 6.10 11.89 -7.17
N THR A 196 5.76 13.16 -7.44
CA THR A 196 4.41 13.69 -7.20
C THR A 196 3.38 13.01 -8.10
N TYR A 197 3.70 12.78 -9.37
CA TYR A 197 2.82 12.04 -10.28
C TYR A 197 2.69 10.57 -9.90
N ALA A 198 3.78 9.92 -9.49
CA ALA A 198 3.76 8.53 -9.00
C ALA A 198 2.88 8.39 -7.76
N ARG A 199 3.02 9.30 -6.80
CA ARG A 199 2.17 9.38 -5.60
C ARG A 199 0.70 9.57 -5.95
N ALA A 200 0.39 10.52 -6.83
CA ALA A 200 -0.98 10.76 -7.29
C ALA A 200 -1.58 9.52 -7.97
N ALA A 201 -0.81 8.82 -8.81
CA ALA A 201 -1.25 7.59 -9.47
C ALA A 201 -1.51 6.48 -8.44
N ALA A 202 -0.64 6.35 -7.42
CA ALA A 202 -0.81 5.38 -6.35
C ALA A 202 -2.10 5.64 -5.55
N ILE A 203 -2.37 6.89 -5.16
CA ILE A 203 -3.59 7.28 -4.44
C ILE A 203 -4.83 6.97 -5.28
N ILE A 204 -4.84 7.34 -6.57
CA ILE A 204 -5.97 7.09 -7.47
C ILE A 204 -6.23 5.59 -7.60
N LEU A 205 -5.17 4.79 -7.79
CA LEU A 205 -5.30 3.35 -7.97
C LEU A 205 -5.72 2.65 -6.67
N TYR A 206 -5.17 3.10 -5.53
CA TYR A 206 -5.54 2.57 -4.23
C TYR A 206 -7.03 2.82 -3.92
N ASP A 207 -7.51 4.07 -4.03
CA ASP A 207 -8.92 4.43 -3.84
C ASP A 207 -9.84 3.68 -4.83
N PHE A 208 -9.38 3.51 -6.07
CA PHE A 208 -10.10 2.71 -7.07
C PHE A 208 -10.26 1.27 -6.64
N CYS A 209 -9.19 0.63 -6.17
CA CYS A 209 -9.20 -0.77 -5.71
C CYS A 209 -10.03 -0.93 -4.44
N GLU A 210 -9.83 -0.04 -3.45
CA GLU A 210 -10.58 -0.03 -2.19
C GLU A 210 -12.08 0.09 -2.44
N SER A 211 -12.50 1.04 -3.27
CA SER A 211 -13.92 1.26 -3.59
C SER A 211 -14.60 0.10 -4.31
N LEU A 212 -13.85 -0.76 -4.97
CA LEU A 212 -14.33 -1.93 -5.70
C LEU A 212 -14.01 -3.26 -4.99
N GLU A 213 -13.48 -3.19 -3.76
CA GLU A 213 -13.04 -4.34 -2.97
C GLU A 213 -12.04 -5.24 -3.73
N ILE A 214 -11.19 -4.63 -4.59
CA ILE A 214 -10.14 -5.32 -5.33
C ILE A 214 -8.90 -5.41 -4.43
N PRO A 215 -8.42 -6.61 -4.08
CA PRO A 215 -7.18 -6.75 -3.33
C PRO A 215 -6.03 -6.02 -4.00
N VAL A 216 -5.38 -5.13 -3.27
CA VAL A 216 -4.28 -4.32 -3.79
C VAL A 216 -3.10 -4.35 -2.83
N MET A 217 -1.90 -4.39 -3.39
CA MET A 217 -0.62 -4.28 -2.70
C MET A 217 0.16 -3.13 -3.33
N VAL A 218 0.67 -2.21 -2.51
CA VAL A 218 1.41 -1.03 -2.99
C VAL A 218 2.75 -0.99 -2.31
N TYR A 219 3.80 -1.03 -3.12
CA TYR A 219 5.19 -0.97 -2.67
C TYR A 219 5.97 0.11 -3.42
N GLY A 220 6.80 0.83 -2.67
CA GLY A 220 7.92 1.58 -3.22
C GLY A 220 9.20 0.76 -3.11
N HIS A 221 10.20 1.07 -3.91
CA HIS A 221 11.52 0.47 -3.77
C HIS A 221 12.63 1.47 -4.07
N SER A 222 13.72 1.27 -3.35
CA SER A 222 14.97 1.98 -3.57
C SER A 222 16.13 1.10 -3.11
N THR A 223 17.35 1.55 -3.30
CA THR A 223 18.52 0.88 -2.71
C THR A 223 19.19 1.77 -1.69
N ASP A 224 19.78 1.16 -0.69
CA ASP A 224 20.59 1.83 0.32
C ASP A 224 21.85 1.00 0.60
N TYR A 225 22.84 1.64 1.21
CA TYR A 225 24.05 0.98 1.67
C TYR A 225 24.03 0.90 3.18
N TYR A 226 23.71 -0.28 3.70
CA TYR A 226 23.56 -0.51 5.11
C TYR A 226 24.54 -1.57 5.62
N ASP A 227 25.22 -1.30 6.73
CA ASP A 227 26.15 -2.21 7.41
C ASP A 227 27.22 -2.82 6.46
N GLY A 228 27.77 -1.99 5.56
CA GLY A 228 28.81 -2.41 4.62
C GLY A 228 28.31 -3.28 3.46
N LYS A 229 27.00 -3.35 3.22
CA LYS A 229 26.38 -4.14 2.15
C LYS A 229 25.33 -3.33 1.40
N ASP A 230 25.20 -3.62 0.11
CA ASP A 230 24.09 -3.12 -0.69
C ASP A 230 22.78 -3.75 -0.18
N SER A 231 21.76 -2.93 0.02
CA SER A 231 20.42 -3.38 0.39
C SER A 231 19.37 -2.83 -0.56
N VAL A 232 18.35 -3.63 -0.84
CA VAL A 232 17.12 -3.18 -1.49
C VAL A 232 16.10 -2.95 -0.41
N GLU A 233 15.68 -1.69 -0.32
CA GLU A 233 14.67 -1.26 0.62
C GLU A 233 13.30 -1.28 -0.08
N LEU A 234 12.38 -2.05 0.45
CA LEU A 234 11.00 -2.14 0.00
C LEU A 234 10.11 -1.38 0.99
N TYR A 235 9.37 -0.40 0.52
CA TYR A 235 8.47 0.41 1.34
C TYR A 235 7.05 -0.09 1.17
N SER A 236 6.50 -0.74 2.21
CA SER A 236 5.13 -1.26 2.21
C SER A 236 4.15 -0.16 2.57
N TYR A 237 3.32 0.24 1.62
CA TYR A 237 2.26 1.22 1.80
C TYR A 237 0.90 0.56 2.01
N ALA A 238 0.60 -0.51 1.28
CA ALA A 238 -0.63 -1.29 1.41
C ALA A 238 -0.36 -2.78 1.13
N GLU A 239 -1.08 -3.65 1.82
CA GLU A 239 -0.95 -5.11 1.74
C GLU A 239 -2.27 -5.78 1.33
N PHE A 240 -2.17 -7.00 0.76
CA PHE A 240 -3.34 -7.78 0.37
C PHE A 240 -4.26 -8.22 1.52
N ASN A 241 -3.84 -8.12 2.77
CA ASN A 241 -4.54 -8.68 3.94
C ASN A 241 -5.78 -7.89 4.37
N GLY A 242 -6.26 -6.99 3.53
CA GLY A 242 -7.40 -6.12 3.77
C GLY A 242 -6.99 -4.65 3.75
N PHE A 243 -7.99 -3.79 3.61
CA PHE A 243 -7.75 -2.35 3.62
C PHE A 243 -7.58 -1.87 5.07
N ASP A 244 -6.41 -1.30 5.35
CA ASP A 244 -6.13 -0.57 6.58
C ASP A 244 -6.51 0.90 6.35
N ASN A 245 -7.17 1.51 7.32
CA ASN A 245 -7.55 2.93 7.24
C ASN A 245 -6.36 3.87 7.10
N ASP A 246 -5.19 3.44 7.55
CA ASP A 246 -3.95 4.22 7.50
C ASP A 246 -3.17 4.06 6.20
N ASP A 247 -3.48 3.06 5.37
CA ASP A 247 -2.75 2.79 4.13
C ASP A 247 -2.76 3.98 3.18
N LYS A 248 -3.90 4.66 3.04
CA LYS A 248 -4.03 5.86 2.20
C LYS A 248 -3.11 7.01 2.64
N TYR A 249 -2.85 7.13 3.94
CA TYR A 249 -1.96 8.15 4.49
C TYR A 249 -0.49 7.73 4.32
N ARG A 250 -0.17 6.43 4.44
CA ARG A 250 1.16 5.92 4.16
C ARG A 250 1.61 6.22 2.73
N LEU A 251 0.68 6.27 1.75
CA LEU A 251 0.99 6.67 0.37
C LEU A 251 1.59 8.09 0.26
N MET A 252 1.41 8.93 1.27
CA MET A 252 2.00 10.28 1.28
C MET A 252 3.52 10.26 1.52
N ASP A 253 4.07 9.19 2.09
CA ASP A 253 5.51 9.01 2.30
C ASP A 253 6.29 8.62 1.02
N ILE A 254 5.59 8.30 -0.08
CA ILE A 254 6.22 8.02 -1.38
C ILE A 254 7.13 9.19 -1.75
N SER A 255 8.45 8.93 -1.84
CA SER A 255 9.46 9.96 -2.05
C SER A 255 10.68 9.40 -2.77
N ALA A 256 11.42 10.27 -3.47
CA ALA A 256 12.67 9.89 -4.11
C ALA A 256 13.77 9.67 -3.06
N ARG A 257 14.50 8.56 -3.16
CA ARG A 257 15.48 8.11 -2.15
C ARG A 257 16.84 7.79 -2.79
N GLY A 258 17.26 6.53 -2.84
CA GLY A 258 18.58 6.07 -3.35
C GLY A 258 18.60 5.72 -4.84
N SER A 259 19.27 4.62 -5.17
CA SER A 259 19.29 4.06 -6.54
C SER A 259 18.17 3.05 -6.76
N ASN A 260 18.08 2.41 -7.92
CA ASN A 260 17.06 1.43 -8.22
C ASN A 260 17.63 0.09 -8.66
N ARG A 261 17.14 -0.98 -8.03
CA ARG A 261 17.38 -2.38 -8.38
C ARG A 261 16.03 -3.08 -8.59
N ASP A 262 15.37 -2.67 -9.67
CA ASP A 262 13.98 -3.04 -9.99
C ASP A 262 13.72 -4.55 -9.96
N GLY A 263 14.66 -5.38 -10.41
CA GLY A 263 14.46 -6.82 -10.52
C GLY A 263 14.19 -7.51 -9.18
N ALA A 264 14.90 -7.13 -8.12
CA ALA A 264 14.67 -7.69 -6.79
C ALA A 264 13.28 -7.28 -6.26
N ALA A 265 12.93 -6.00 -6.37
CA ALA A 265 11.63 -5.48 -5.94
C ALA A 265 10.48 -6.09 -6.75
N LEU A 266 10.64 -6.16 -8.08
CA LEU A 266 9.66 -6.76 -8.98
C LEU A 266 9.40 -8.23 -8.67
N ARG A 267 10.47 -8.99 -8.36
CA ARG A 267 10.36 -10.41 -7.99
C ARG A 267 9.62 -10.59 -6.67
N TYR A 268 9.85 -9.73 -5.69
CA TYR A 268 9.14 -9.75 -4.41
C TYR A 268 7.63 -9.56 -4.60
N VAL A 269 7.22 -8.47 -5.28
CA VAL A 269 5.80 -8.17 -5.52
C VAL A 269 5.14 -9.23 -6.41
N ALA A 270 5.85 -9.70 -7.46
CA ALA A 270 5.34 -10.75 -8.33
C ALA A 270 5.15 -12.09 -7.61
N GLU A 271 6.05 -12.45 -6.69
CA GLU A 271 5.92 -13.68 -5.89
C GLU A 271 4.73 -13.58 -4.92
N ALA A 272 4.56 -12.45 -4.24
CA ALA A 272 3.39 -12.20 -3.39
C ALA A 272 2.08 -12.27 -4.20
N LEU A 273 2.04 -11.64 -5.36
CA LEU A 273 0.87 -11.64 -6.26
C LEU A 273 0.60 -13.04 -6.84
N SER A 274 1.64 -13.84 -7.11
CA SER A 274 1.49 -15.19 -7.63
C SER A 274 0.70 -16.11 -6.72
N LYS A 275 0.82 -15.91 -5.41
CA LYS A 275 0.14 -16.69 -4.34
C LYS A 275 -1.33 -16.35 -4.18
N ARG A 276 -1.80 -15.26 -4.80
CA ARG A 276 -3.21 -14.85 -4.72
C ARG A 276 -4.12 -15.82 -5.48
N PRO A 277 -5.36 -16.05 -4.97
CA PRO A 277 -6.32 -16.95 -5.61
C PRO A 277 -7.03 -16.34 -6.83
N GLU A 278 -7.04 -15.00 -6.98
CA GLU A 278 -7.76 -14.30 -8.01
C GLU A 278 -7.35 -14.75 -9.42
N ALA A 279 -8.33 -14.83 -10.34
CA ALA A 279 -8.14 -15.33 -11.67
C ALA A 279 -7.29 -14.40 -12.56
N VAL A 280 -7.38 -13.09 -12.33
CA VAL A 280 -6.58 -12.08 -13.01
C VAL A 280 -5.65 -11.41 -12.02
N LYS A 281 -4.37 -11.41 -12.33
CA LYS A 281 -3.31 -10.82 -11.51
C LYS A 281 -2.62 -9.76 -12.33
N LEU A 282 -2.68 -8.52 -11.88
CA LEU A 282 -2.10 -7.38 -12.58
C LEU A 282 -0.98 -6.77 -11.75
N LEU A 283 0.23 -6.71 -12.32
CA LEU A 283 1.36 -6.01 -11.72
C LEU A 283 1.66 -4.77 -12.55
N ILE A 284 1.62 -3.62 -11.89
CA ILE A 284 1.90 -2.31 -12.49
C ILE A 284 3.22 -1.80 -11.91
N LEU A 285 4.20 -1.59 -12.79
CA LEU A 285 5.46 -0.94 -12.44
C LEU A 285 5.41 0.52 -12.90
N VAL A 286 5.69 1.44 -11.99
CA VAL A 286 5.80 2.87 -12.27
C VAL A 286 7.26 3.27 -12.08
N SER A 287 7.94 3.66 -13.16
CA SER A 287 9.36 4.05 -13.13
C SER A 287 9.62 5.16 -14.13
N ASP A 288 10.71 5.88 -13.98
CA ASP A 288 11.13 6.96 -14.89
C ASP A 288 12.25 6.53 -15.85
N GLY A 289 12.79 5.33 -15.73
CA GLY A 289 13.91 4.91 -16.55
C GLY A 289 14.38 3.48 -16.38
N GLN A 290 15.67 3.30 -16.63
CA GLN A 290 16.33 2.01 -16.54
C GLN A 290 16.95 1.79 -15.15
N PRO A 291 17.09 0.50 -14.73
CA PRO A 291 17.81 0.16 -13.51
C PRO A 291 19.21 0.75 -13.48
N ALA A 292 19.57 1.37 -12.37
CA ALA A 292 20.87 2.03 -12.21
C ALA A 292 21.36 1.88 -10.76
N ASP A 293 21.87 0.67 -10.46
CA ASP A 293 22.46 0.39 -9.16
C ASP A 293 23.83 -0.28 -9.32
N THR A 294 24.64 -0.31 -8.26
CA THR A 294 25.96 -0.94 -8.23
C THR A 294 25.86 -2.41 -8.63
N GLY A 295 26.48 -2.77 -9.76
CA GLY A 295 26.43 -4.12 -10.28
C GLY A 295 25.07 -4.57 -10.87
N TYR A 296 24.13 -3.64 -11.03
CA TYR A 296 22.80 -3.91 -11.62
C TYR A 296 22.41 -2.78 -12.58
N TYR A 297 22.88 -2.85 -13.82
CA TYR A 297 22.64 -1.85 -14.86
C TYR A 297 22.80 -2.44 -16.28
N GLY A 298 22.30 -1.72 -17.28
CA GLY A 298 22.44 -2.08 -18.70
C GLY A 298 21.85 -3.46 -19.05
N THR A 299 22.49 -4.15 -19.98
CA THR A 299 22.01 -5.44 -20.53
C THR A 299 21.75 -6.51 -19.48
N ALA A 300 22.58 -6.60 -18.44
CA ALA A 300 22.40 -7.60 -17.39
C ALA A 300 21.11 -7.38 -16.59
N ALA A 301 20.79 -6.14 -16.28
CA ALA A 301 19.55 -5.78 -15.60
C ALA A 301 18.32 -5.96 -16.53
N GLU A 302 18.44 -5.61 -17.82
CA GLU A 302 17.38 -5.82 -18.82
C GLU A 302 17.06 -7.32 -19.02
N GLU A 303 18.11 -8.17 -19.08
CA GLU A 303 17.94 -9.62 -19.20
C GLU A 303 17.24 -10.20 -17.96
N ASP A 304 17.61 -9.73 -16.75
CA ASP A 304 16.96 -10.15 -15.51
C ASP A 304 15.48 -9.75 -15.49
N LEU A 305 15.16 -8.48 -15.78
CA LEU A 305 13.78 -8.01 -15.86
C LEU A 305 12.96 -8.79 -16.88
N ARG A 306 13.54 -9.07 -18.05
CA ARG A 306 12.90 -9.88 -19.10
C ARG A 306 12.67 -11.32 -18.61
N GLY A 307 13.63 -11.88 -17.90
CA GLY A 307 13.52 -13.21 -17.29
C GLY A 307 12.41 -13.29 -16.25
N ILE A 308 12.35 -12.31 -15.36
CA ILE A 308 11.30 -12.19 -14.33
C ILE A 308 9.92 -12.07 -14.99
N LYS A 309 9.78 -11.15 -15.95
CA LYS A 309 8.53 -10.98 -16.70
C LYS A 309 8.05 -12.30 -17.33
N GLN A 310 8.93 -13.02 -18.03
CA GLN A 310 8.60 -14.31 -18.64
C GLN A 310 8.22 -15.38 -17.63
N GLU A 311 8.94 -15.46 -16.51
CA GLU A 311 8.66 -16.42 -15.44
C GLU A 311 7.26 -16.21 -14.87
N TYR A 312 6.94 -14.98 -14.47
CA TYR A 312 5.68 -14.68 -13.80
C TYR A 312 4.49 -14.54 -14.76
N GLN A 313 4.71 -14.21 -16.03
CA GLN A 313 3.68 -14.34 -17.07
C GLN A 313 3.21 -15.79 -17.22
N ARG A 314 4.11 -16.78 -17.12
CA ARG A 314 3.74 -18.20 -17.10
C ARG A 314 2.93 -18.58 -15.85
N LYS A 315 3.11 -17.86 -14.74
CA LYS A 315 2.29 -17.97 -13.52
C LYS A 315 0.97 -17.19 -13.60
N GLY A 316 0.65 -16.57 -14.74
CA GLY A 316 -0.62 -15.87 -15.00
C GLY A 316 -0.63 -14.41 -14.57
N ILE A 317 0.52 -13.78 -14.34
CA ILE A 317 0.60 -12.34 -14.00
C ILE A 317 0.70 -11.51 -15.27
N LEU A 318 -0.17 -10.51 -15.39
CA LEU A 318 -0.11 -9.48 -16.43
C LEU A 318 0.77 -8.33 -15.93
N PHE A 319 1.73 -7.92 -16.76
CA PHE A 319 2.63 -6.81 -16.45
C PHE A 319 2.26 -5.58 -17.26
N VAL A 320 2.21 -4.45 -16.59
CA VAL A 320 2.04 -3.12 -17.18
C VAL A 320 3.16 -2.23 -16.65
N ALA A 321 3.93 -1.62 -17.55
CA ALA A 321 4.89 -0.59 -17.18
C ALA A 321 4.32 0.79 -17.51
N ALA A 322 4.34 1.69 -16.55
CA ALA A 322 3.92 3.08 -16.68
C ALA A 322 5.15 3.98 -16.56
N ALA A 323 5.59 4.55 -17.69
CA ALA A 323 6.70 5.51 -17.72
C ALA A 323 6.24 6.88 -17.25
N ILE A 324 6.98 7.45 -16.30
CA ILE A 324 6.80 8.83 -15.86
C ILE A 324 7.99 9.66 -16.35
N GLY A 325 7.76 10.64 -17.22
CA GLY A 325 8.79 11.55 -17.73
C GLY A 325 8.73 11.75 -19.24
N ASN A 326 9.72 12.49 -19.75
CA ASN A 326 9.82 12.78 -21.19
C ASN A 326 10.57 11.68 -21.95
N ASP A 327 11.26 10.78 -21.29
CA ASP A 327 12.11 9.74 -21.88
C ASP A 327 11.33 8.49 -22.26
N LYS A 328 10.30 8.67 -23.07
CA LYS A 328 9.41 7.60 -23.55
C LYS A 328 10.10 6.47 -24.35
N GLN A 329 11.39 6.61 -24.63
CA GLN A 329 12.15 5.68 -25.49
C GLN A 329 12.78 4.51 -24.74
N ASN A 330 12.76 4.49 -23.41
CA ASN A 330 13.52 3.52 -22.61
C ASN A 330 12.67 2.44 -21.91
N ILE A 331 11.38 2.35 -22.21
CA ILE A 331 10.51 1.33 -21.63
C ILE A 331 9.88 0.51 -22.76
N GLU A 332 10.64 -0.42 -23.31
CA GLU A 332 10.13 -1.50 -24.18
C GLU A 332 10.25 -2.87 -23.50
#